data_6d7dce6fed4e96acbcf5c530fb75d3f2
#
_entry.id   6d7dce6fed4e96acbcf5c530fb75d3f2
#
_cell.length_a   1.000
_cell.length_b   1.000
_cell.length_c   1.000
_cell.angle_alpha   90.00
_cell.angle_beta   90.00
_cell.angle_gamma   90.00
#
_symmetry.space_group_name_H-M   'P 1'
#
loop_
_entity.id
_entity.type
_entity.pdbx_description
1 polymer ?
#
loop_
_entity_poly.entity_id
_entity_poly.type
_entity_poly.pdbx_seq_one_letter_code
_entity_poly.pdbx_strand_id
1 'polypeptide(L)'
;ILKSVAIKEIHHRVKNNLQTIASLLRLQTRRTDSEETRQVLGESMNRILSIASTHELLAQSGVDEVMLGEVILNIKNNTMRYFSNPKCYVTITMEGGDFQVDSDIATSVAIIINELLQNSLKYAFQDRSSGEIRIVVEQGKLYSSIQVSDNGGGFDVANTEGNRLGLSIVQTLVKDKLRGNLEIESGPEGTCARFDF
;
A
#
# COMPACT_ATOMS: atom_id res chain seq x y z
N ILE A 1 -20.81 -5.31 24.04
CA ILE A 1 -21.27 -6.40 23.12
C ILE A 1 -21.98 -5.81 21.90
N LEU A 2 -23.03 -4.98 22.05
CA LEU A 2 -23.79 -4.39 20.91
C LEU A 2 -22.90 -3.49 20.03
N LYS A 3 -22.02 -2.65 20.60
CA LYS A 3 -21.13 -1.77 19.86
C LYS A 3 -20.11 -2.56 19.02
N SER A 4 -19.54 -3.61 19.58
CA SER A 4 -18.58 -4.48 18.86
C SER A 4 -19.23 -5.22 17.68
N VAL A 5 -20.47 -5.70 17.85
CA VAL A 5 -21.23 -6.35 16.75
C VAL A 5 -21.53 -5.35 15.63
N ALA A 6 -21.93 -4.12 15.96
CA ALA A 6 -22.20 -3.09 14.97
C ALA A 6 -20.93 -2.70 14.19
N ILE A 7 -19.77 -2.54 14.86
CA ILE A 7 -18.49 -2.26 14.23
C ILE A 7 -18.11 -3.36 13.24
N LYS A 8 -18.18 -4.62 13.67
CA LYS A 8 -17.92 -5.78 12.79
C LYS A 8 -18.79 -5.76 11.55
N GLU A 9 -20.09 -5.54 11.71
CA GLU A 9 -21.04 -5.51 10.59
C GLU A 9 -20.72 -4.38 9.62
N ILE A 10 -20.34 -3.18 10.12
CA ILE A 10 -19.96 -2.05 9.26
C ILE A 10 -18.74 -2.43 8.42
N HIS A 11 -17.67 -2.95 9.02
CA HIS A 11 -16.48 -3.33 8.29
C HIS A 11 -16.73 -4.46 7.29
N HIS A 12 -17.55 -5.45 7.65
CA HIS A 12 -17.96 -6.50 6.71
C HIS A 12 -18.72 -5.95 5.49
N ARG A 13 -19.63 -5.00 5.70
CA ARG A 13 -20.35 -4.36 4.60
C ARG A 13 -19.44 -3.51 3.72
N VAL A 14 -18.53 -2.73 4.31
CA VAL A 14 -17.54 -1.96 3.54
C VAL A 14 -16.69 -2.91 2.70
N LYS A 15 -16.13 -3.97 3.28
CA LYS A 15 -15.37 -4.98 2.54
C LYS A 15 -16.16 -5.55 1.35
N ASN A 16 -17.42 -5.97 1.59
CA ASN A 16 -18.25 -6.58 0.54
C ASN A 16 -18.56 -5.59 -0.59
N ASN A 17 -18.83 -4.32 -0.29
CA ASN A 17 -19.04 -3.28 -1.28
C ASN A 17 -17.78 -3.04 -2.13
N LEU A 18 -16.60 -2.97 -1.49
CA LEU A 18 -15.31 -2.81 -2.17
C LEU A 18 -15.00 -4.00 -3.07
N GLN A 19 -15.28 -5.24 -2.64
CA GLN A 19 -15.12 -6.43 -3.47
C GLN A 19 -16.04 -6.41 -4.70
N THR A 20 -17.26 -5.91 -4.55
CA THR A 20 -18.19 -5.72 -5.68
C THR A 20 -17.64 -4.71 -6.68
N ILE A 21 -17.12 -3.57 -6.21
CA ILE A 21 -16.50 -2.55 -7.07
C ILE A 21 -15.28 -3.13 -7.80
N ALA A 22 -14.40 -3.86 -7.09
CA ALA A 22 -13.25 -4.51 -7.69
C ALA A 22 -13.65 -5.52 -8.78
N SER A 23 -14.74 -6.26 -8.57
CA SER A 23 -15.28 -7.19 -9.56
C SER A 23 -15.79 -6.46 -10.82
N LEU A 24 -16.44 -5.32 -10.66
CA LEU A 24 -16.88 -4.49 -11.79
C LEU A 24 -15.69 -3.93 -12.58
N LEU A 25 -14.66 -3.44 -11.90
CA LEU A 25 -13.42 -2.99 -12.56
C LEU A 25 -12.73 -4.13 -13.32
N ARG A 26 -12.71 -5.33 -12.76
CA ARG A 26 -12.17 -6.52 -13.43
C ARG A 26 -12.92 -6.85 -14.72
N LEU A 27 -14.24 -6.70 -14.73
CA LEU A 27 -15.03 -6.87 -15.95
C LEU A 27 -14.70 -5.81 -17.00
N GLN A 28 -14.49 -4.56 -16.60
CA GLN A 28 -14.08 -3.48 -17.50
C GLN A 28 -12.67 -3.73 -18.07
N THR A 29 -11.73 -4.19 -17.24
CA THR A 29 -10.37 -4.53 -17.67
C THR A 29 -10.36 -5.59 -18.78
N ARG A 30 -11.29 -6.55 -18.74
CA ARG A 30 -11.43 -7.59 -19.77
C ARG A 30 -12.05 -7.09 -21.09
N ARG A 31 -12.78 -5.97 -21.03
CA ARG A 31 -13.51 -5.40 -22.19
C ARG A 31 -12.73 -4.31 -22.90
N THR A 32 -11.68 -3.78 -22.31
CA THR A 32 -10.87 -2.72 -22.93
C THR A 32 -9.77 -3.31 -23.81
N ASP A 33 -9.57 -2.73 -24.97
CA ASP A 33 -8.45 -3.03 -25.86
C ASP A 33 -7.21 -2.17 -25.58
N SER A 34 -7.35 -1.10 -24.79
CA SER A 34 -6.26 -0.21 -24.41
C SER A 34 -5.44 -0.82 -23.27
N GLU A 35 -4.17 -1.07 -23.49
CA GLU A 35 -3.25 -1.57 -22.47
C GLU A 35 -3.05 -0.55 -21.34
N GLU A 36 -2.97 0.73 -21.68
CA GLU A 36 -2.90 1.82 -20.69
C GLU A 36 -4.14 1.83 -19.77
N THR A 37 -5.33 1.75 -20.37
CA THR A 37 -6.58 1.66 -19.59
C THR A 37 -6.61 0.42 -18.70
N ARG A 38 -6.14 -0.71 -19.21
CA ARG A 38 -6.05 -1.99 -18.44
C ARG A 38 -5.12 -1.84 -17.24
N GLN A 39 -3.99 -1.18 -17.42
CA GLN A 39 -3.06 -0.91 -16.34
C GLN A 39 -3.67 -0.01 -15.26
N VAL A 40 -4.28 1.12 -15.64
CA VAL A 40 -4.91 2.07 -14.70
C VAL A 40 -6.05 1.42 -13.91
N LEU A 41 -6.89 0.61 -14.57
CA LEU A 41 -7.95 -0.14 -13.91
C LEU A 41 -7.39 -1.20 -12.95
N GLY A 42 -6.32 -1.89 -13.34
CA GLY A 42 -5.62 -2.85 -12.48
C GLY A 42 -5.04 -2.22 -11.22
N GLU A 43 -4.42 -1.06 -11.34
CA GLU A 43 -3.91 -0.28 -10.20
C GLU A 43 -5.03 0.16 -9.26
N SER A 44 -6.13 0.69 -9.82
CA SER A 44 -7.31 1.08 -9.06
C SER A 44 -7.93 -0.11 -8.32
N MET A 45 -8.01 -1.28 -8.97
CA MET A 45 -8.49 -2.50 -8.35
C MET A 45 -7.60 -2.95 -7.18
N ASN A 46 -6.28 -2.88 -7.32
CA ASN A 46 -5.34 -3.23 -6.25
C ASN A 46 -5.49 -2.31 -5.03
N ARG A 47 -5.70 -1.01 -5.23
CA ARG A 47 -6.00 -0.05 -4.15
C ARG A 47 -7.27 -0.44 -3.41
N ILE A 48 -8.35 -0.72 -4.14
CA ILE A 48 -9.64 -1.12 -3.56
C ILE A 48 -9.50 -2.42 -2.76
N LEU A 49 -8.76 -3.41 -3.26
CA LEU A 49 -8.54 -4.68 -2.57
C LEU A 49 -7.69 -4.50 -1.30
N SER A 50 -6.73 -3.57 -1.30
CA SER A 50 -5.94 -3.23 -0.11
C SER A 50 -6.83 -2.64 1.00
N ILE A 51 -7.75 -1.74 0.65
CA ILE A 51 -8.74 -1.20 1.60
C ILE A 51 -9.66 -2.32 2.10
N ALA A 52 -10.17 -3.15 1.21
CA ALA A 52 -11.07 -4.25 1.58
C ALA A 52 -10.41 -5.24 2.56
N SER A 53 -9.13 -5.58 2.36
CA SER A 53 -8.40 -6.47 3.26
C SER A 53 -8.12 -5.83 4.63
N THR A 54 -7.91 -4.52 4.69
CA THR A 54 -7.78 -3.78 5.96
C THR A 54 -9.09 -3.79 6.74
N HIS A 55 -10.23 -3.57 6.07
CA HIS A 55 -11.55 -3.69 6.70
C HIS A 55 -11.87 -5.11 7.16
N GLU A 56 -11.31 -6.13 6.53
CA GLU A 56 -11.42 -7.51 7.01
C GLU A 56 -10.69 -7.72 8.34
N LEU A 57 -9.48 -7.18 8.50
CA LEU A 57 -8.74 -7.22 9.76
C LEU A 57 -9.49 -6.47 10.87
N LEU A 58 -10.02 -5.29 10.60
CA LEU A 58 -10.84 -4.50 11.52
C LEU A 58 -12.12 -5.24 11.92
N ALA A 59 -12.76 -5.96 11.00
CA ALA A 59 -13.91 -6.80 11.32
C ALA A 59 -13.56 -7.95 12.25
N GLN A 60 -12.37 -8.52 12.14
CA GLN A 60 -11.89 -9.61 13.02
C GLN A 60 -11.58 -9.10 14.42
N SER A 61 -10.97 -7.93 14.57
CA SER A 61 -10.65 -7.32 15.86
C SER A 61 -11.90 -7.01 16.69
N GLY A 62 -12.99 -6.63 16.05
CA GLY A 62 -14.26 -6.25 16.68
C GLY A 62 -14.24 -4.92 17.43
N VAL A 63 -13.14 -4.17 17.27
CA VAL A 63 -12.93 -2.78 17.67
C VAL A 63 -12.50 -2.01 16.44
N ASP A 64 -12.56 -0.68 16.51
CA ASP A 64 -12.15 0.19 15.38
C ASP A 64 -10.64 0.46 15.38
N GLU A 65 -9.88 -0.54 15.82
CA GLU A 65 -8.42 -0.51 15.90
C GLU A 65 -7.83 -1.84 15.43
N VAL A 66 -6.62 -1.80 14.88
CA VAL A 66 -5.89 -2.96 14.38
C VAL A 66 -4.39 -2.81 14.63
N MET A 67 -3.67 -3.91 14.78
CA MET A 67 -2.20 -3.90 14.85
C MET A 67 -1.62 -3.47 13.50
N LEU A 68 -0.75 -2.46 13.51
CA LEU A 68 -0.16 -1.90 12.31
C LEU A 68 0.67 -2.94 11.53
N GLY A 69 1.39 -3.81 12.25
CA GLY A 69 2.14 -4.90 11.65
C GLY A 69 1.27 -5.88 10.87
N GLU A 70 0.06 -6.19 11.37
CA GLU A 70 -0.88 -7.05 10.65
C GLU A 70 -1.35 -6.41 9.33
N VAL A 71 -1.61 -5.08 9.33
CA VAL A 71 -1.97 -4.34 8.13
C VAL A 71 -0.85 -4.42 7.09
N ILE A 72 0.38 -4.10 7.49
CA ILE A 72 1.55 -4.10 6.59
C ILE A 72 1.83 -5.51 6.07
N LEU A 73 1.79 -6.51 6.93
CA LEU A 73 2.01 -7.91 6.55
C LEU A 73 0.96 -8.38 5.53
N ASN A 74 -0.30 -8.01 5.72
CA ASN A 74 -1.39 -8.34 4.81
C ASN A 74 -1.16 -7.70 3.43
N ILE A 75 -0.79 -6.41 3.38
CA ILE A 75 -0.49 -5.71 2.12
C ILE A 75 0.71 -6.36 1.42
N LYS A 76 1.80 -6.62 2.14
CA LYS A 76 2.98 -7.33 1.62
C LYS A 76 2.59 -8.65 0.95
N ASN A 77 1.84 -9.49 1.66
CA ASN A 77 1.45 -10.82 1.17
C ASN A 77 0.54 -10.72 -0.06
N ASN A 78 -0.40 -9.78 -0.06
CA ASN A 78 -1.29 -9.54 -1.20
C ASN A 78 -0.50 -9.03 -2.41
N THR A 79 0.40 -8.07 -2.21
CA THR A 79 1.22 -7.52 -3.29
C THR A 79 2.11 -8.60 -3.92
N MET A 80 2.78 -9.42 -3.11
CA MET A 80 3.63 -10.52 -3.59
C MET A 80 2.85 -11.62 -4.30
N ARG A 81 1.61 -11.88 -3.91
CA ARG A 81 0.75 -12.88 -4.58
C ARG A 81 0.44 -12.51 -6.02
N TYR A 82 0.31 -11.23 -6.31
CA TYR A 82 -0.02 -10.72 -7.65
C TYR A 82 1.22 -10.28 -8.45
N PHE A 83 2.37 -10.21 -7.79
CA PHE A 83 3.62 -9.92 -8.47
C PHE A 83 4.16 -11.19 -9.12
N SER A 84 4.23 -11.18 -10.44
CA SER A 84 4.81 -12.27 -11.23
C SER A 84 5.84 -11.70 -12.19
N ASN A 85 7.09 -11.73 -11.80
CA ASN A 85 8.21 -11.45 -12.69
C ASN A 85 9.17 -12.66 -12.70
N PRO A 86 9.11 -13.51 -13.72
CA PRO A 86 9.95 -14.72 -13.76
C PRO A 86 11.44 -14.44 -13.92
N LYS A 87 11.80 -13.17 -14.21
CA LYS A 87 13.20 -12.76 -14.42
C LYS A 87 13.83 -12.09 -13.20
N CYS A 88 13.03 -11.72 -12.20
CA CYS A 88 13.53 -11.01 -11.04
C CYS A 88 12.93 -11.57 -9.75
N TYR A 89 13.78 -12.04 -8.85
CA TYR A 89 13.39 -12.47 -7.51
C TYR A 89 13.46 -11.29 -6.54
N VAL A 90 12.31 -10.89 -5.98
CA VAL A 90 12.23 -9.77 -5.03
C VAL A 90 11.87 -10.29 -3.63
N THR A 91 12.62 -9.84 -2.63
CA THR A 91 12.36 -10.10 -1.21
C THR A 91 11.83 -8.82 -0.55
N ILE A 92 10.77 -8.95 0.24
CA ILE A 92 10.24 -7.85 1.05
C ILE A 92 10.41 -8.21 2.52
N THR A 93 11.21 -7.44 3.25
CA THR A 93 11.42 -7.56 4.70
C THR A 93 10.64 -6.51 5.46
N MET A 94 10.27 -6.80 6.69
CA MET A 94 9.60 -5.87 7.61
C MET A 94 10.28 -5.93 8.96
N GLU A 95 10.59 -4.76 9.52
CA GLU A 95 11.29 -4.58 10.79
C GLU A 95 10.64 -3.46 11.61
N GLY A 96 10.83 -3.48 12.91
CA GLY A 96 10.45 -2.40 13.83
C GLY A 96 9.35 -2.72 14.78
N GLY A 97 8.67 -1.67 15.27
CA GLY A 97 7.62 -1.77 16.28
C GLY A 97 6.28 -2.24 15.71
N ASP A 98 5.44 -2.79 16.60
CA ASP A 98 4.05 -3.10 16.31
C ASP A 98 3.15 -2.48 17.39
N PHE A 99 2.13 -1.72 16.97
CA PHE A 99 1.22 -1.01 17.86
C PHE A 99 -0.15 -0.83 17.20
N GLN A 100 -1.16 -0.55 18.03
CA GLN A 100 -2.52 -0.34 17.54
C GLN A 100 -2.69 1.02 16.89
N VAL A 101 -3.43 1.04 15.80
CA VAL A 101 -3.87 2.24 15.08
C VAL A 101 -5.37 2.15 14.79
N ASP A 102 -6.02 3.30 14.67
CA ASP A 102 -7.43 3.35 14.28
C ASP A 102 -7.65 3.01 12.79
N SER A 103 -8.91 2.82 12.41
CA SER A 103 -9.30 2.43 11.05
C SER A 103 -8.89 3.44 9.98
N ASP A 104 -8.89 4.73 10.28
CA ASP A 104 -8.54 5.77 9.31
C ASP A 104 -7.04 5.77 9.02
N ILE A 105 -6.21 5.67 10.07
CA ILE A 105 -4.76 5.50 9.95
C ILE A 105 -4.44 4.18 9.24
N ALA A 106 -5.04 3.06 9.67
CA ALA A 106 -4.83 1.75 9.07
C ALA A 106 -5.11 1.75 7.57
N THR A 107 -6.24 2.32 7.16
CA THR A 107 -6.65 2.39 5.75
C THR A 107 -5.71 3.29 4.94
N SER A 108 -5.33 4.45 5.48
CA SER A 108 -4.41 5.37 4.82
C SER A 108 -3.02 4.74 4.64
N VAL A 109 -2.48 4.13 5.69
CA VAL A 109 -1.19 3.40 5.64
C VAL A 109 -1.25 2.25 4.65
N ALA A 110 -2.35 1.49 4.61
CA ALA A 110 -2.50 0.37 3.67
C ALA A 110 -2.39 0.83 2.20
N ILE A 111 -3.03 1.94 1.85
CA ILE A 111 -2.95 2.51 0.49
C ILE A 111 -1.53 3.00 0.21
N ILE A 112 -0.93 3.77 1.13
CA ILE A 112 0.43 4.32 0.98
C ILE A 112 1.44 3.20 0.77
N ILE A 113 1.47 2.19 1.62
CA ILE A 113 2.39 1.05 1.51
C ILE A 113 2.17 0.29 0.20
N ASN A 114 0.91 0.06 -0.19
CA ASN A 114 0.61 -0.59 -1.46
C ASN A 114 1.16 0.19 -2.66
N GLU A 115 1.00 1.52 -2.69
CA GLU A 115 1.55 2.36 -3.77
C GLU A 115 3.08 2.31 -3.81
N LEU A 116 3.74 2.44 -2.66
CA LEU A 116 5.20 2.42 -2.57
C LEU A 116 5.76 1.05 -2.99
N LEU A 117 5.16 -0.05 -2.54
CA LEU A 117 5.57 -1.40 -2.94
C LEU A 117 5.36 -1.63 -4.45
N GLN A 118 4.22 -1.22 -4.99
CA GLN A 118 3.96 -1.36 -6.42
C GLN A 118 4.94 -0.54 -7.27
N ASN A 119 5.29 0.67 -6.83
CA ASN A 119 6.28 1.49 -7.52
C ASN A 119 7.65 0.80 -7.55
N SER A 120 8.13 0.29 -6.41
CA SER A 120 9.39 -0.44 -6.37
C SER A 120 9.35 -1.69 -7.26
N LEU A 121 8.30 -2.49 -7.18
CA LEU A 121 8.17 -3.72 -7.99
C LEU A 121 8.10 -3.46 -9.50
N LYS A 122 7.50 -2.34 -9.92
CA LYS A 122 7.38 -1.99 -11.35
C LYS A 122 8.62 -1.34 -11.93
N TYR A 123 9.29 -0.50 -11.15
CA TYR A 123 10.29 0.40 -11.70
C TYR A 123 11.70 0.16 -11.18
N ALA A 124 11.86 -0.30 -9.93
CA ALA A 124 13.17 -0.40 -9.32
C ALA A 124 14.05 -1.53 -9.89
N PHE A 125 13.42 -2.62 -10.39
CA PHE A 125 14.11 -3.87 -10.71
C PHE A 125 13.99 -4.30 -12.18
N GLN A 126 13.76 -3.38 -13.11
CA GLN A 126 13.49 -3.70 -14.53
C GLN A 126 14.63 -4.49 -15.17
N ASP A 127 15.88 -4.15 -14.88
CA ASP A 127 17.08 -4.77 -15.45
C ASP A 127 17.88 -5.60 -14.43
N ARG A 128 17.20 -6.09 -13.37
CA ARG A 128 17.84 -6.85 -12.29
C ARG A 128 17.26 -8.26 -12.19
N SER A 129 18.10 -9.21 -11.78
CA SER A 129 17.68 -10.59 -11.49
C SER A 129 17.20 -10.77 -10.05
N SER A 130 17.51 -9.83 -9.15
CA SER A 130 17.06 -9.83 -7.76
C SER A 130 16.90 -8.42 -7.23
N GLY A 131 16.05 -8.28 -6.22
CA GLY A 131 15.82 -7.03 -5.53
C GLY A 131 15.41 -7.24 -4.08
N GLU A 132 15.60 -6.22 -3.27
CA GLU A 132 15.18 -6.18 -1.88
C GLU A 132 14.38 -4.90 -1.62
N ILE A 133 13.25 -5.07 -0.94
CA ILE A 133 12.44 -3.96 -0.40
C ILE A 133 12.40 -4.13 1.10
N ARG A 134 12.69 -3.07 1.84
CA ARG A 134 12.66 -3.05 3.29
C ARG A 134 11.59 -2.07 3.78
N ILE A 135 10.75 -2.54 4.71
CA ILE A 135 9.77 -1.72 5.42
C ILE A 135 10.21 -1.63 6.88
N VAL A 136 10.42 -0.42 7.38
CA VAL A 136 10.82 -0.16 8.78
C VAL A 136 9.74 0.68 9.45
N VAL A 137 9.25 0.21 10.61
CA VAL A 137 8.25 0.89 11.43
C VAL A 137 8.88 1.38 12.72
N GLU A 138 8.82 2.67 12.96
CA GLU A 138 9.33 3.31 14.18
C GLU A 138 8.18 3.95 14.96
N GLN A 139 7.96 3.49 16.17
CA GLN A 139 7.00 4.11 17.09
C GLN A 139 7.69 5.22 17.87
N GLY A 140 7.25 6.46 17.66
CA GLY A 140 7.70 7.63 18.40
C GLY A 140 6.74 8.01 19.52
N LYS A 141 7.19 8.94 20.39
CA LYS A 141 6.34 9.49 21.46
C LYS A 141 5.29 10.47 20.97
N LEU A 142 5.58 11.23 19.93
CA LEU A 142 4.68 12.24 19.35
C LEU A 142 4.21 11.83 17.96
N TYR A 143 5.12 11.28 17.17
CA TYR A 143 4.88 10.80 15.80
C TYR A 143 5.51 9.45 15.62
N SER A 144 4.82 8.59 14.93
CA SER A 144 5.38 7.33 14.41
C SER A 144 5.81 7.51 12.96
N SER A 145 6.72 6.70 12.47
CA SER A 145 7.13 6.78 11.07
C SER A 145 7.22 5.41 10.42
N ILE A 146 7.00 5.40 9.12
CA ILE A 146 7.22 4.22 8.28
C ILE A 146 8.15 4.62 7.15
N GLN A 147 9.15 3.78 6.91
CA GLN A 147 10.08 3.90 5.80
C GLN A 147 9.94 2.68 4.89
N VAL A 148 9.82 2.93 3.60
CA VAL A 148 9.87 1.91 2.55
C VAL A 148 11.04 2.22 1.66
N SER A 149 12.00 1.30 1.58
CA SER A 149 13.21 1.47 0.76
C SER A 149 13.43 0.27 -0.13
N ASP A 150 13.94 0.50 -1.33
CA ASP A 150 14.39 -0.53 -2.25
C ASP A 150 15.87 -0.31 -2.63
N ASN A 151 16.52 -1.37 -3.08
CA ASN A 151 17.89 -1.34 -3.59
C ASN A 151 17.93 -1.33 -5.12
N GLY A 152 16.93 -0.75 -5.76
CA GLY A 152 16.79 -0.68 -7.21
C GLY A 152 17.66 0.38 -7.88
N GLY A 153 17.32 0.73 -9.11
CA GLY A 153 18.07 1.72 -9.91
C GLY A 153 17.70 3.18 -9.60
N GLY A 154 16.70 3.41 -8.75
CA GLY A 154 16.19 4.75 -8.46
C GLY A 154 15.49 5.41 -9.65
N PHE A 155 15.06 6.64 -9.44
CA PHE A 155 14.44 7.49 -10.46
C PHE A 155 14.69 8.97 -10.17
N ASP A 156 14.54 9.80 -11.19
CA ASP A 156 14.60 11.26 -11.01
C ASP A 156 13.29 11.77 -10.38
N VAL A 157 13.34 12.13 -9.11
CA VAL A 157 12.17 12.60 -8.33
C VAL A 157 11.58 13.89 -8.95
N ALA A 158 12.41 14.70 -9.62
CA ALA A 158 11.96 15.95 -10.27
C ALA A 158 11.24 15.69 -11.61
N ASN A 159 11.47 14.54 -12.26
CA ASN A 159 10.98 14.22 -13.60
C ASN A 159 10.14 12.94 -13.65
N THR A 160 9.04 12.93 -12.89
CA THR A 160 8.17 11.74 -12.70
C THR A 160 6.97 11.70 -13.65
N GLU A 161 7.17 11.85 -14.97
CA GLU A 161 6.03 11.89 -15.92
C GLU A 161 5.17 10.62 -15.93
N GLY A 162 5.73 9.45 -15.63
CA GLY A 162 5.02 8.16 -15.69
C GLY A 162 4.33 7.72 -14.37
N ASN A 163 4.63 8.34 -13.23
CA ASN A 163 4.18 7.85 -11.90
C ASN A 163 3.46 8.92 -11.06
N ARG A 164 2.93 9.94 -11.70
CA ARG A 164 2.32 11.09 -11.01
C ARG A 164 1.13 10.72 -10.13
N LEU A 165 0.29 9.78 -10.55
CA LEU A 165 -0.94 9.44 -9.83
C LEU A 165 -0.66 8.73 -8.52
N GLY A 166 0.20 7.71 -8.50
CA GLY A 166 0.51 6.95 -7.28
C GLY A 166 1.17 7.80 -6.20
N LEU A 167 2.22 8.55 -6.56
CA LEU A 167 2.90 9.46 -5.63
C LEU A 167 2.00 10.63 -5.18
N SER A 168 1.14 11.15 -6.06
CA SER A 168 0.15 12.16 -5.70
C SER A 168 -0.85 11.65 -4.66
N ILE A 169 -1.29 10.40 -4.77
CA ILE A 169 -2.14 9.75 -3.77
C ILE A 169 -1.39 9.64 -2.44
N VAL A 170 -0.14 9.18 -2.45
CA VAL A 170 0.70 9.08 -1.25
C VAL A 170 0.84 10.46 -0.57
N GLN A 171 1.21 11.49 -1.33
CA GLN A 171 1.33 12.86 -0.81
C GLN A 171 0.04 13.38 -0.20
N THR A 172 -1.09 13.18 -0.88
CA THR A 172 -2.41 13.60 -0.39
C THR A 172 -2.78 12.88 0.90
N LEU A 173 -2.60 11.56 0.97
CA LEU A 173 -2.93 10.79 2.17
C LEU A 173 -2.05 11.15 3.37
N VAL A 174 -0.74 11.28 3.16
CA VAL A 174 0.19 11.67 4.22
C VAL A 174 -0.18 13.07 4.75
N LYS A 175 -0.38 14.04 3.87
CA LYS A 175 -0.68 15.42 4.25
C LYS A 175 -2.08 15.58 4.86
N ASP A 176 -3.11 15.08 4.18
CA ASP A 176 -4.50 15.43 4.49
C ASP A 176 -5.15 14.45 5.48
N LYS A 177 -4.74 13.17 5.47
CA LYS A 177 -5.29 12.15 6.35
C LYS A 177 -4.40 11.89 7.57
N LEU A 178 -3.11 11.66 7.35
CA LEU A 178 -2.18 11.38 8.44
C LEU A 178 -1.65 12.65 9.10
N ARG A 179 -1.76 13.81 8.44
CA ARG A 179 -1.23 15.11 8.89
C ARG A 179 0.27 15.06 9.16
N GLY A 180 0.96 14.20 8.45
CA GLY A 180 2.37 13.94 8.54
C GLY A 180 3.17 14.59 7.42
N ASN A 181 4.44 14.26 7.36
CA ASN A 181 5.38 14.69 6.34
C ASN A 181 5.84 13.49 5.51
N LEU A 182 6.08 13.70 4.22
CA LEU A 182 6.61 12.70 3.29
C LEU A 182 7.95 13.18 2.76
N GLU A 183 8.98 12.34 2.90
CA GLU A 183 10.31 12.53 2.34
C GLU A 183 10.60 11.40 1.36
N ILE A 184 11.08 11.72 0.16
CA ILE A 184 11.46 10.75 -0.85
C ILE A 184 12.87 11.09 -1.33
N GLU A 185 13.78 10.14 -1.17
CA GLU A 185 15.13 10.17 -1.70
C GLU A 185 15.29 9.05 -2.72
N SER A 186 15.82 9.36 -3.89
CA SER A 186 16.03 8.37 -4.94
C SER A 186 17.32 8.65 -5.69
N GLY A 187 18.05 7.58 -5.99
CA GLY A 187 19.36 7.64 -6.65
C GLY A 187 19.80 6.26 -7.13
N PRO A 188 21.05 6.14 -7.64
CA PRO A 188 21.55 4.89 -8.21
C PRO A 188 21.56 3.69 -7.26
N GLU A 189 21.52 3.93 -5.95
CA GLU A 189 21.51 2.90 -4.90
C GLU A 189 20.10 2.47 -4.49
N GLY A 190 19.07 3.06 -5.07
CA GLY A 190 17.67 2.76 -4.82
C GLY A 190 16.84 3.95 -4.43
N THR A 191 15.63 3.67 -3.94
CA THR A 191 14.66 4.67 -3.48
C THR A 191 14.30 4.43 -2.02
N CYS A 192 14.18 5.52 -1.28
CA CYS A 192 13.71 5.53 0.11
C CYS A 192 12.58 6.55 0.24
N ALA A 193 11.41 6.08 0.64
CA ALA A 193 10.27 6.92 0.99
C ALA A 193 9.98 6.77 2.48
N ARG A 194 9.96 7.87 3.21
CA ARG A 194 9.64 7.93 4.65
C ARG A 194 8.48 8.88 4.89
N PHE A 195 7.53 8.46 5.69
CA PHE A 195 6.43 9.32 6.13
C PHE A 195 6.16 9.14 7.61
N ASP A 196 5.67 10.19 8.25
CA ASP A 196 5.27 10.21 9.66
C ASP A 196 3.75 10.40 9.82
N PHE A 197 3.25 10.11 11.00
CA PHE A 197 1.83 10.21 11.39
C PHE A 197 1.63 10.18 12.91
#